data_02cb8bfe9116b16e76e1a8bd4fc0f52a
#
_entry.id   02cb8bfe9116b16e76e1a8bd4fc0f52a
#
_cell.length_a   1.000
_cell.length_b   1.000
_cell.length_c   1.000
_cell.angle_alpha   90.00
_cell.angle_beta   90.00
_cell.angle_gamma   90.00
#
_symmetry.space_group_name_H-M   'P 1'
#
loop_
_entity.id
_entity.type
_entity.pdbx_description
1 polymer ?
#
loop_
_entity_poly.entity_id
_entity_poly.type
_entity_poly.pdbx_seq_one_letter_code
_entity_poly.pdbx_strand_id
1 'polypeptide(L)'
;DQGDGMAYLTEPVTIGNITRTVNATGEVGAVQLVSVGAQVGGQIKKLHVVLGQDVKKGDLIAEIDSVPQLNQLETDKARLQSYESQLAAKKVALKIAKTKYDREMQLKKRDADSKESLEDAENAYALAKAEVTELESQIRQARIAVNTDEVNLGYTRITAPLDGTIVSVPVDEGQTVNANQTTPTIVQIADLDKMEIKIEISEGDITAVKPGMPITYTILSNPETEYKATLTSIDPGLTTLTDGSYKTTSSTGSSASSSSSSSSNNAVYYYGKALIDNKEGPLRIGMTTQNVITVADV
;
A
#
# COMPACT_ATOMS: atom_id res chain seq x y z
N ASP A 1 11.53 -87.98 -17.97
CA ASP A 1 10.72 -86.78 -18.14
C ASP A 1 10.61 -86.11 -16.83
N GLN A 2 11.52 -85.12 -16.67
CA GLN A 2 11.44 -84.18 -15.50
C GLN A 2 10.61 -83.00 -15.94
N GLY A 3 9.40 -82.91 -15.36
CA GLY A 3 8.57 -81.73 -15.47
C GLY A 3 9.16 -80.56 -14.68
N ASP A 4 9.51 -79.57 -15.43
CA ASP A 4 9.99 -78.25 -14.88
C ASP A 4 8.79 -77.55 -14.26
N GLY A 5 8.61 -77.77 -12.95
CA GLY A 5 7.56 -77.10 -12.19
C GLY A 5 7.95 -75.65 -11.92
N MET A 6 7.39 -74.71 -12.67
CA MET A 6 7.50 -73.27 -12.28
C MET A 6 6.85 -73.07 -10.91
N ALA A 7 7.70 -72.78 -9.93
CA ALA A 7 7.25 -72.34 -8.61
C ALA A 7 6.76 -70.87 -8.68
N TYR A 8 5.46 -70.74 -8.63
CA TYR A 8 4.86 -69.39 -8.49
C TYR A 8 5.02 -68.93 -7.04
N LEU A 9 5.82 -67.86 -6.81
CA LEU A 9 5.82 -67.17 -5.55
C LEU A 9 4.54 -66.29 -5.50
N THR A 10 3.60 -66.75 -4.70
CA THR A 10 2.36 -65.96 -4.47
C THR A 10 2.44 -65.30 -3.12
N GLU A 11 2.36 -64.00 -3.08
CA GLU A 11 2.13 -63.21 -1.84
C GLU A 11 0.62 -63.00 -1.66
N PRO A 12 0.15 -63.09 -0.41
CA PRO A 12 -1.28 -62.82 -0.16
C PRO A 12 -1.58 -61.34 -0.41
N VAL A 13 -2.66 -61.07 -1.09
CA VAL A 13 -3.17 -59.71 -1.29
C VAL A 13 -3.65 -59.20 0.04
N THR A 14 -2.98 -58.15 0.56
CA THR A 14 -3.39 -57.42 1.75
C THR A 14 -4.08 -56.13 1.35
N ILE A 15 -5.16 -55.80 2.02
CA ILE A 15 -5.81 -54.49 1.88
C ILE A 15 -4.97 -53.51 2.69
N GLY A 16 -4.41 -52.52 2.01
CA GLY A 16 -3.65 -51.45 2.64
C GLY A 16 -4.14 -50.10 2.14
N ASN A 17 -4.04 -49.10 2.95
CA ASN A 17 -4.36 -47.72 2.57
C ASN A 17 -3.28 -47.21 1.60
N ILE A 18 -3.69 -46.66 0.49
CA ILE A 18 -2.78 -45.98 -0.47
C ILE A 18 -2.98 -44.49 -0.31
N THR A 19 -1.93 -43.84 0.17
CA THR A 19 -1.90 -42.36 0.28
C THR A 19 -1.18 -41.79 -0.94
N ARG A 20 -1.87 -40.94 -1.70
CA ARG A 20 -1.26 -40.19 -2.79
C ARG A 20 -0.79 -38.84 -2.24
N THR A 21 0.47 -38.50 -2.43
CA THR A 21 1.05 -37.25 -1.96
C THR A 21 1.71 -36.49 -3.11
N VAL A 22 1.73 -35.16 -2.99
CA VAL A 22 2.49 -34.25 -3.86
C VAL A 22 3.57 -33.60 -3.03
N ASN A 23 4.81 -33.75 -3.45
CA ASN A 23 5.96 -33.09 -2.81
C ASN A 23 6.21 -31.76 -3.50
N ALA A 24 6.34 -30.70 -2.71
CA ALA A 24 6.58 -29.37 -3.23
C ALA A 24 7.46 -28.57 -2.26
N THR A 25 8.28 -27.69 -2.81
CA THR A 25 9.08 -26.74 -2.05
C THR A 25 8.27 -25.49 -1.80
N GLY A 26 8.42 -24.91 -0.62
CA GLY A 26 7.75 -23.67 -0.26
C GLY A 26 8.68 -22.68 0.38
N GLU A 27 8.24 -21.44 0.42
CA GLU A 27 8.90 -20.33 1.10
C GLU A 27 7.95 -19.70 2.11
N VAL A 28 8.48 -19.42 3.30
CA VAL A 28 7.72 -18.74 4.36
C VAL A 28 7.69 -17.25 4.11
N GLY A 29 6.51 -16.68 4.11
CA GLY A 29 6.27 -15.24 4.03
C GLY A 29 5.31 -14.77 5.10
N ALA A 30 5.18 -13.47 5.25
CA ALA A 30 4.16 -12.86 6.09
C ALA A 30 2.84 -12.77 5.29
N VAL A 31 1.72 -13.01 5.96
CA VAL A 31 0.39 -12.81 5.36
C VAL A 31 0.19 -11.34 5.02
N GLN A 32 0.65 -10.46 5.90
CA GLN A 32 0.56 -9.03 5.73
C GLN A 32 1.96 -8.41 5.82
N LEU A 33 2.43 -7.89 4.71
CA LEU A 33 3.68 -7.15 4.58
C LEU A 33 3.38 -5.80 3.94
N VAL A 34 3.66 -4.73 4.65
CA VAL A 34 3.40 -3.37 4.18
C VAL A 34 4.71 -2.61 4.05
N SER A 35 4.92 -2.02 2.87
CA SER A 35 6.01 -1.08 2.64
C SER A 35 5.56 0.32 3.03
N VAL A 36 6.19 0.89 4.03
CA VAL A 36 5.92 2.27 4.47
C VAL A 36 6.85 3.19 3.69
N GLY A 37 6.26 4.04 2.85
CA GLY A 37 7.00 4.94 1.98
C GLY A 37 6.95 6.39 2.41
N ALA A 38 7.86 7.19 1.86
CA ALA A 38 7.84 8.64 2.01
C ALA A 38 6.97 9.27 0.91
N GLN A 39 6.02 10.11 1.32
CA GLN A 39 5.14 10.84 0.39
C GLN A 39 5.70 12.22 0.02
N VAL A 40 6.71 12.68 0.73
CA VAL A 40 7.46 13.90 0.43
C VAL A 40 8.94 13.60 0.37
N GLY A 41 9.65 14.32 -0.50
CA GLY A 41 11.10 14.23 -0.61
C GLY A 41 11.79 15.09 0.45
N GLY A 42 13.01 14.72 0.78
CA GLY A 42 13.85 15.44 1.72
C GLY A 42 14.87 14.54 2.40
N GLN A 43 15.67 15.12 3.29
CA GLN A 43 16.63 14.38 4.07
C GLN A 43 15.95 13.72 5.27
N ILE A 44 16.27 12.45 5.52
CA ILE A 44 15.84 11.76 6.73
C ILE A 44 16.61 12.34 7.91
N LYS A 45 15.93 13.10 8.75
CA LYS A 45 16.51 13.74 9.94
C LYS A 45 16.76 12.74 11.05
N LYS A 46 15.80 11.84 11.26
CA LYS A 46 15.85 10.88 12.34
C LYS A 46 15.09 9.61 11.96
N LEU A 47 15.68 8.49 12.32
CA LEU A 47 15.09 7.18 12.17
C LEU A 47 14.87 6.60 13.57
N HIS A 48 13.59 6.42 13.95
CA HIS A 48 13.20 6.06 15.32
C HIS A 48 13.10 4.56 15.56
N VAL A 49 13.27 3.75 14.52
CA VAL A 49 13.12 2.32 14.58
C VAL A 49 14.37 1.61 14.09
N VAL A 50 14.52 0.39 14.57
CA VAL A 50 15.59 -0.52 14.14
C VAL A 50 14.99 -1.82 13.63
N LEU A 51 15.76 -2.54 12.83
CA LEU A 51 15.36 -3.85 12.31
C LEU A 51 15.01 -4.80 13.47
N GLY A 52 13.87 -5.47 13.36
CA GLY A 52 13.37 -6.41 14.38
C GLY A 52 12.58 -5.78 15.53
N GLN A 53 12.39 -4.47 15.53
CA GLN A 53 11.61 -3.78 16.55
C GLN A 53 10.11 -3.97 16.31
N ASP A 54 9.37 -4.23 17.38
CA ASP A 54 7.91 -4.23 17.35
C ASP A 54 7.36 -2.81 17.42
N VAL A 55 6.39 -2.53 16.57
CA VAL A 55 5.72 -1.23 16.50
C VAL A 55 4.21 -1.40 16.52
N LYS A 56 3.53 -0.37 17.02
CA LYS A 56 2.07 -0.27 16.99
C LYS A 56 1.65 0.77 15.97
N LYS A 57 0.43 0.64 15.46
CA LYS A 57 -0.17 1.62 14.58
C LYS A 57 -0.08 3.03 15.18
N GLY A 58 0.47 3.96 14.41
CA GLY A 58 0.66 5.35 14.82
C GLY A 58 2.02 5.65 15.45
N ASP A 59 2.86 4.64 15.74
CA ASP A 59 4.21 4.87 16.23
C ASP A 59 5.07 5.57 15.19
N LEU A 60 5.88 6.53 15.65
CA LEU A 60 6.75 7.31 14.77
C LEU A 60 7.91 6.44 14.27
N ILE A 61 8.02 6.35 12.94
CA ILE A 61 9.05 5.56 12.25
C ILE A 61 10.26 6.42 11.89
N ALA A 62 10.01 7.52 11.18
CA ALA A 62 11.05 8.40 10.68
C ALA A 62 10.56 9.84 10.59
N GLU A 63 11.50 10.77 10.61
CA GLU A 63 11.24 12.19 10.39
C GLU A 63 12.07 12.68 9.21
N ILE A 64 11.40 13.32 8.25
CA ILE A 64 12.02 14.01 7.13
C ILE A 64 12.17 15.48 7.48
N ASP A 65 13.19 16.16 6.93
CA ASP A 65 13.37 17.58 7.11
C ASP A 65 12.11 18.35 6.69
N SER A 66 11.49 19.01 7.67
CA SER A 66 10.21 19.69 7.51
C SER A 66 10.32 21.19 7.28
N VAL A 67 11.54 21.75 7.23
CA VAL A 67 11.74 23.20 7.08
C VAL A 67 11.05 23.75 5.83
N PRO A 68 11.18 23.15 4.63
CA PRO A 68 10.47 23.65 3.44
C PRO A 68 8.94 23.65 3.61
N GLN A 69 8.37 22.61 4.20
CA GLN A 69 6.94 22.49 4.41
C GLN A 69 6.42 23.47 5.45
N LEU A 70 7.18 23.70 6.53
CA LEU A 70 6.86 24.70 7.55
C LEU A 70 6.87 26.11 6.95
N ASN A 71 7.87 26.44 6.14
CA ASN A 71 7.97 27.75 5.50
C ASN A 71 6.80 27.98 4.53
N GLN A 72 6.42 26.98 3.76
CA GLN A 72 5.27 27.08 2.85
C GLN A 72 3.98 27.29 3.64
N LEU A 73 3.78 26.53 4.70
CA LEU A 73 2.61 26.65 5.56
C LEU A 73 2.50 28.07 6.17
N GLU A 74 3.59 28.61 6.70
CA GLU A 74 3.60 29.97 7.27
C GLU A 74 3.32 31.03 6.21
N THR A 75 3.85 30.87 5.00
CA THR A 75 3.56 31.76 3.87
C THR A 75 2.09 31.79 3.51
N ASP A 76 1.46 30.62 3.40
CA ASP A 76 0.05 30.53 3.02
C ASP A 76 -0.89 30.92 4.16
N LYS A 77 -0.50 30.70 5.42
CA LYS A 77 -1.23 31.26 6.58
C LYS A 77 -1.21 32.78 6.58
N ALA A 78 -0.06 33.40 6.28
CA ALA A 78 0.05 34.85 6.17
C ALA A 78 -0.81 35.42 5.04
N ARG A 79 -0.85 34.73 3.90
CA ARG A 79 -1.74 35.07 2.76
C ARG A 79 -3.22 35.02 3.16
N LEU A 80 -3.61 33.95 3.85
CA LEU A 80 -4.98 33.80 4.35
C LEU A 80 -5.35 34.97 5.30
N GLN A 81 -4.47 35.28 6.23
CA GLN A 81 -4.66 36.38 7.16
C GLN A 81 -4.81 37.74 6.45
N SER A 82 -4.00 37.96 5.40
CA SER A 82 -4.13 39.14 4.55
C SER A 82 -5.49 39.24 3.89
N TYR A 83 -5.99 38.15 3.30
CA TYR A 83 -7.33 38.14 2.69
C TYR A 83 -8.45 38.32 3.72
N GLU A 84 -8.31 37.75 4.90
CA GLU A 84 -9.30 37.94 5.98
C GLU A 84 -9.37 39.42 6.44
N SER A 85 -8.22 40.10 6.54
CA SER A 85 -8.15 41.51 6.85
C SER A 85 -8.79 42.37 5.74
N GLN A 86 -8.52 42.04 4.47
CA GLN A 86 -9.15 42.71 3.33
C GLN A 86 -10.66 42.49 3.31
N LEU A 87 -11.11 41.26 3.61
CA LEU A 87 -12.54 40.97 3.71
C LEU A 87 -13.25 41.80 4.77
N ALA A 88 -12.62 41.93 5.95
CA ALA A 88 -13.17 42.76 7.01
C ALA A 88 -13.37 44.23 6.57
N ALA A 89 -12.39 44.78 5.84
CA ALA A 89 -12.47 46.15 5.30
C ALA A 89 -13.58 46.25 4.22
N LYS A 90 -13.68 45.28 3.33
CA LYS A 90 -14.68 45.25 2.27
C LYS A 90 -16.11 45.03 2.81
N LYS A 91 -16.29 44.27 3.89
CA LYS A 91 -17.56 44.14 4.59
C LYS A 91 -18.04 45.48 5.19
N VAL A 92 -17.12 46.29 5.73
CA VAL A 92 -17.43 47.65 6.19
C VAL A 92 -17.90 48.53 5.01
N ALA A 93 -17.15 48.47 3.91
CA ALA A 93 -17.52 49.22 2.70
C ALA A 93 -18.90 48.79 2.13
N LEU A 94 -19.18 47.49 2.15
CA LEU A 94 -20.48 46.92 1.75
C LEU A 94 -21.60 47.47 2.67
N LYS A 95 -21.41 47.49 3.96
CA LYS A 95 -22.37 48.01 4.93
C LYS A 95 -22.67 49.50 4.68
N ILE A 96 -21.65 50.28 4.40
CA ILE A 96 -21.81 51.71 4.07
C ILE A 96 -22.58 51.89 2.78
N ALA A 97 -22.21 51.15 1.73
CA ALA A 97 -22.90 51.19 0.43
C ALA A 97 -24.35 50.75 0.53
N LYS A 98 -24.66 49.73 1.30
CA LYS A 98 -26.03 49.30 1.58
C LYS A 98 -26.84 50.33 2.31
N THR A 99 -26.30 50.95 3.33
CA THR A 99 -26.93 52.00 4.10
C THR A 99 -27.29 53.19 3.19
N LYS A 100 -26.36 53.61 2.33
CA LYS A 100 -26.60 54.68 1.35
C LYS A 100 -27.71 54.27 0.34
N TYR A 101 -27.67 53.07 -0.20
CA TYR A 101 -28.66 52.58 -1.09
C TYR A 101 -30.08 52.56 -0.44
N ASP A 102 -30.19 52.04 0.76
CA ASP A 102 -31.48 52.02 1.50
C ASP A 102 -32.01 53.44 1.76
N ARG A 103 -31.14 54.40 2.05
CA ARG A 103 -31.51 55.81 2.22
C ARG A 103 -32.04 56.41 0.93
N GLU A 104 -31.36 56.19 -0.18
CA GLU A 104 -31.81 56.69 -1.49
C GLU A 104 -33.14 56.05 -1.92
N MET A 105 -33.36 54.78 -1.60
CA MET A 105 -34.67 54.10 -1.83
C MET A 105 -35.80 54.74 -1.03
N GLN A 106 -35.54 55.11 0.23
CA GLN A 106 -36.55 55.80 1.05
C GLN A 106 -36.86 57.20 0.53
N LEU A 107 -35.85 57.94 0.09
CA LEU A 107 -36.02 59.29 -0.50
C LEU A 107 -36.78 59.22 -1.81
N LYS A 108 -36.57 58.22 -2.64
CA LYS A 108 -37.35 57.99 -3.87
C LYS A 108 -38.83 57.79 -3.58
N LYS A 109 -39.17 56.99 -2.55
CA LYS A 109 -40.56 56.77 -2.12
C LYS A 109 -41.27 58.05 -1.71
N ARG A 110 -40.52 59.09 -1.31
CA ARG A 110 -41.05 60.41 -0.92
C ARG A 110 -40.94 61.45 -2.02
N ASP A 111 -40.65 61.07 -3.27
CA ASP A 111 -40.43 61.94 -4.44
C ASP A 111 -39.37 63.08 -4.20
N ALA A 112 -38.42 62.85 -3.26
CA ALA A 112 -37.46 63.85 -2.84
C ALA A 112 -36.06 63.68 -3.46
N ASP A 113 -35.88 62.70 -4.39
CA ASP A 113 -34.56 62.38 -4.92
C ASP A 113 -34.52 62.19 -6.43
N SER A 114 -33.32 62.36 -7.02
CA SER A 114 -33.08 62.13 -8.42
C SER A 114 -32.90 60.63 -8.68
N LYS A 115 -33.38 60.18 -9.84
CA LYS A 115 -33.19 58.84 -10.33
C LYS A 115 -31.70 58.47 -10.47
N GLU A 116 -30.88 59.43 -10.86
CA GLU A 116 -29.39 59.27 -11.00
C GLU A 116 -28.72 58.87 -9.68
N SER A 117 -29.04 59.56 -8.57
CA SER A 117 -28.50 59.24 -7.26
C SER A 117 -28.83 57.84 -6.79
N LEU A 118 -30.05 57.35 -7.11
CA LEU A 118 -30.47 56.00 -6.80
C LEU A 118 -29.68 54.95 -7.62
N GLU A 119 -29.52 55.20 -8.92
CA GLU A 119 -28.75 54.33 -9.81
C GLU A 119 -27.29 54.24 -9.40
N ASP A 120 -26.68 55.36 -9.01
CA ASP A 120 -25.30 55.39 -8.49
C ASP A 120 -25.16 54.60 -7.20
N ALA A 121 -26.10 54.77 -6.27
CA ALA A 121 -26.08 54.00 -5.01
C ALA A 121 -26.30 52.50 -5.23
N GLU A 122 -27.17 52.13 -6.15
CA GLU A 122 -27.40 50.73 -6.55
C GLU A 122 -26.14 50.10 -7.15
N ASN A 123 -25.48 50.81 -8.07
CA ASN A 123 -24.23 50.37 -8.68
C ASN A 123 -23.13 50.21 -7.62
N ALA A 124 -22.94 51.15 -6.72
CA ALA A 124 -21.94 51.10 -5.64
C ALA A 124 -22.22 49.90 -4.70
N TYR A 125 -23.48 49.66 -4.38
CA TYR A 125 -23.89 48.54 -3.55
C TYR A 125 -23.59 47.19 -4.25
N ALA A 126 -23.95 47.04 -5.52
CA ALA A 126 -23.69 45.83 -6.30
C ALA A 126 -22.19 45.57 -6.44
N LEU A 127 -21.39 46.61 -6.68
CA LEU A 127 -19.93 46.50 -6.79
C LEU A 127 -19.30 46.07 -5.45
N ALA A 128 -19.71 46.71 -4.33
CA ALA A 128 -19.20 46.33 -3.01
C ALA A 128 -19.57 44.89 -2.63
N LYS A 129 -20.76 44.45 -2.97
CA LYS A 129 -21.21 43.07 -2.77
C LYS A 129 -20.37 42.06 -3.59
N ALA A 130 -20.08 42.40 -4.84
CA ALA A 130 -19.26 41.58 -5.71
C ALA A 130 -17.79 41.46 -5.17
N GLU A 131 -17.23 42.54 -4.67
CA GLU A 131 -15.90 42.56 -4.07
C GLU A 131 -15.81 41.68 -2.82
N VAL A 132 -16.81 41.70 -1.96
CA VAL A 132 -16.92 40.80 -0.80
C VAL A 132 -17.01 39.35 -1.24
N THR A 133 -17.85 39.03 -2.22
CA THR A 133 -17.98 37.66 -2.75
C THR A 133 -16.66 37.15 -3.34
N GLU A 134 -15.95 38.00 -4.09
CA GLU A 134 -14.64 37.65 -4.64
C GLU A 134 -13.62 37.32 -3.53
N LEU A 135 -13.53 38.16 -2.51
CA LEU A 135 -12.63 37.90 -1.38
C LEU A 135 -13.00 36.66 -0.59
N GLU A 136 -14.27 36.38 -0.40
CA GLU A 136 -14.73 35.13 0.23
C GLU A 136 -14.27 33.90 -0.58
N SER A 137 -14.28 33.99 -1.91
CA SER A 137 -13.76 32.93 -2.78
C SER A 137 -12.25 32.77 -2.66
N GLN A 138 -11.51 33.88 -2.63
CA GLN A 138 -10.05 33.88 -2.42
C GLN A 138 -9.68 33.29 -1.05
N ILE A 139 -10.47 33.58 -0.02
CA ILE A 139 -10.26 33.02 1.32
C ILE A 139 -10.48 31.50 1.31
N ARG A 140 -11.53 31.00 0.63
CA ARG A 140 -11.73 29.57 0.49
C ARG A 140 -10.54 28.90 -0.20
N GLN A 141 -10.02 29.47 -1.26
CA GLN A 141 -8.82 28.96 -1.95
C GLN A 141 -7.61 28.97 -1.04
N ALA A 142 -7.40 30.06 -0.29
CA ALA A 142 -6.29 30.20 0.65
C ALA A 142 -6.38 29.17 1.80
N ARG A 143 -7.57 28.90 2.31
CA ARG A 143 -7.81 27.86 3.32
C ARG A 143 -7.48 26.46 2.80
N ILE A 144 -7.83 26.18 1.55
CA ILE A 144 -7.48 24.91 0.91
C ILE A 144 -5.96 24.78 0.77
N ALA A 145 -5.26 25.86 0.38
CA ALA A 145 -3.81 25.87 0.31
C ALA A 145 -3.17 25.59 1.67
N VAL A 146 -3.63 26.26 2.74
CA VAL A 146 -3.16 26.01 4.11
C VAL A 146 -3.40 24.55 4.52
N ASN A 147 -4.58 24.00 4.23
CA ASN A 147 -4.87 22.61 4.54
C ASN A 147 -3.95 21.64 3.77
N THR A 148 -3.68 21.92 2.53
CA THR A 148 -2.73 21.13 1.72
C THR A 148 -1.33 21.17 2.32
N ASP A 149 -0.88 22.33 2.77
CA ASP A 149 0.42 22.48 3.42
C ASP A 149 0.50 21.75 4.76
N GLU A 150 -0.58 21.78 5.55
CA GLU A 150 -0.68 20.99 6.79
C GLU A 150 -0.57 19.50 6.54
N VAL A 151 -1.21 19.00 5.50
CA VAL A 151 -1.13 17.60 5.07
C VAL A 151 0.31 17.27 4.63
N ASN A 152 0.93 18.12 3.82
CA ASN A 152 2.32 17.93 3.38
C ASN A 152 3.30 17.96 4.55
N LEU A 153 3.06 18.81 5.54
CA LEU A 153 3.84 18.82 6.77
C LEU A 153 3.66 17.51 7.55
N GLY A 154 2.46 16.98 7.60
CA GLY A 154 2.18 15.68 8.21
C GLY A 154 2.93 14.53 7.54
N TYR A 155 3.18 14.61 6.24
CA TYR A 155 3.95 13.59 5.51
C TYR A 155 5.44 13.57 5.87
N THR A 156 5.96 14.60 6.50
CA THR A 156 7.35 14.62 7.02
C THR A 156 7.53 13.75 8.26
N ARG A 157 6.45 13.38 8.91
CA ARG A 157 6.43 12.44 10.04
C ARG A 157 5.82 11.13 9.56
N ILE A 158 6.67 10.14 9.40
CA ILE A 158 6.27 8.82 8.91
C ILE A 158 5.92 7.95 10.10
N THR A 159 4.69 7.45 10.13
CA THR A 159 4.16 6.62 11.20
C THR A 159 3.81 5.22 10.72
N ALA A 160 3.76 4.27 11.63
CA ALA A 160 3.37 2.90 11.32
C ALA A 160 1.88 2.82 10.96
N PRO A 161 1.51 2.24 9.81
CA PRO A 161 0.12 2.11 9.39
C PRO A 161 -0.60 0.93 10.05
N LEU A 162 0.12 0.02 10.67
CA LEU A 162 -0.40 -1.17 11.33
C LEU A 162 0.53 -1.63 12.45
N ASP A 163 0.02 -2.50 13.30
CA ASP A 163 0.82 -3.19 14.31
C ASP A 163 1.66 -4.28 13.64
N GLY A 164 2.90 -4.40 14.02
CA GLY A 164 3.77 -5.44 13.48
C GLY A 164 5.23 -5.27 13.89
N THR A 165 6.09 -5.97 13.19
CA THR A 165 7.53 -5.95 13.40
C THR A 165 8.23 -5.35 12.18
N ILE A 166 9.27 -4.55 12.42
CA ILE A 166 10.12 -3.99 11.38
C ILE A 166 10.98 -5.10 10.79
N VAL A 167 10.72 -5.46 9.53
CA VAL A 167 11.42 -6.56 8.84
C VAL A 167 12.46 -6.09 7.84
N SER A 168 12.41 -4.81 7.45
CA SER A 168 13.39 -4.21 6.54
C SER A 168 13.50 -2.71 6.78
N VAL A 169 14.73 -2.19 6.74
CA VAL A 169 15.04 -0.76 6.85
C VAL A 169 16.05 -0.42 5.74
N PRO A 170 15.57 -0.19 4.50
CA PRO A 170 16.47 0.02 3.35
C PRO A 170 17.10 1.41 3.29
N VAL A 171 16.83 2.29 4.25
CA VAL A 171 17.32 3.67 4.29
C VAL A 171 18.13 3.93 5.55
N ASP A 172 18.99 4.94 5.47
CA ASP A 172 19.82 5.38 6.58
C ASP A 172 19.44 6.79 7.04
N GLU A 173 19.71 7.08 8.31
CA GLU A 173 19.60 8.43 8.85
C GLU A 173 20.57 9.38 8.12
N GLY A 174 20.09 10.53 7.70
CA GLY A 174 20.85 11.48 6.89
C GLY A 174 20.75 11.28 5.38
N GLN A 175 20.15 10.18 4.92
CA GLN A 175 19.93 9.92 3.50
C GLN A 175 18.86 10.87 2.94
N THR A 176 19.07 11.36 1.72
CA THR A 176 18.06 12.14 0.98
C THR A 176 17.19 11.20 0.16
N VAL A 177 15.88 11.30 0.34
CA VAL A 177 14.89 10.55 -0.42
C VAL A 177 14.16 11.46 -1.40
N ASN A 178 13.84 10.95 -2.58
CA ASN A 178 13.11 11.67 -3.61
C ASN A 178 11.79 10.96 -3.89
N ALA A 179 10.68 11.62 -3.57
CA ALA A 179 9.34 11.07 -3.75
C ALA A 179 8.67 11.50 -5.07
N ASN A 180 9.35 12.25 -5.94
CA ASN A 180 8.74 12.82 -7.14
C ASN A 180 8.49 11.81 -8.27
N GLN A 181 9.29 10.76 -8.36
CA GLN A 181 9.19 9.75 -9.42
C GLN A 181 8.64 8.42 -8.93
N THR A 182 9.10 7.98 -7.77
CA THR A 182 8.66 6.74 -7.14
C THR A 182 8.58 6.98 -5.63
N THR A 183 7.63 6.34 -4.97
CA THR A 183 7.56 6.37 -3.51
C THR A 183 8.70 5.54 -2.93
N PRO A 184 9.73 6.14 -2.32
CA PRO A 184 10.82 5.38 -1.73
C PRO A 184 10.33 4.66 -0.48
N THR A 185 10.70 3.39 -0.34
CA THR A 185 10.39 2.60 0.86
C THR A 185 11.33 2.99 1.99
N ILE A 186 10.76 3.38 3.12
CA ILE A 186 11.51 3.73 4.34
C ILE A 186 11.70 2.52 5.21
N VAL A 187 10.63 1.78 5.49
CA VAL A 187 10.65 0.51 6.23
C VAL A 187 9.61 -0.44 5.67
N GLN A 188 9.77 -1.73 5.96
CA GLN A 188 8.72 -2.72 5.76
C GLN A 188 8.30 -3.27 7.12
N ILE A 189 6.99 -3.35 7.32
CA ILE A 189 6.36 -3.85 8.55
C ILE A 189 5.56 -5.10 8.20
N ALA A 190 5.74 -6.14 8.98
CA ALA A 190 5.00 -7.38 8.82
C ALA A 190 4.42 -7.84 10.15
N ASP A 191 3.26 -8.48 10.10
CA ASP A 191 2.73 -9.25 11.22
C ASP A 191 3.36 -10.65 11.19
N LEU A 192 4.28 -10.92 12.11
CA LEU A 192 4.99 -12.20 12.19
C LEU A 192 4.22 -13.30 12.94
N ASP A 193 3.11 -12.96 13.57
CA ASP A 193 2.26 -13.92 14.26
C ASP A 193 1.44 -14.76 13.27
N LYS A 194 1.14 -14.19 12.13
CA LYS A 194 0.44 -14.87 11.04
C LYS A 194 1.37 -14.96 9.83
N MET A 195 1.79 -16.17 9.55
CA MET A 195 2.66 -16.47 8.43
C MET A 195 1.94 -17.28 7.38
N GLU A 196 2.47 -17.29 6.18
CA GLU A 196 2.01 -18.17 5.11
C GLU A 196 3.18 -18.89 4.48
N ILE A 197 2.94 -20.10 4.02
CA ILE A 197 3.88 -20.81 3.15
C ILE A 197 3.35 -20.68 1.73
N LYS A 198 4.16 -20.13 0.83
CA LYS A 198 3.95 -20.16 -0.61
C LYS A 198 4.58 -21.43 -1.15
N ILE A 199 3.74 -22.37 -1.56
CA ILE A 199 4.15 -23.69 -2.02
C ILE A 199 4.18 -23.69 -3.54
N GLU A 200 5.31 -24.04 -4.12
CA GLU A 200 5.48 -24.17 -5.57
C GLU A 200 4.95 -25.52 -6.05
N ILE A 201 3.80 -25.53 -6.67
CA ILE A 201 3.15 -26.73 -7.20
C ILE A 201 3.39 -26.79 -8.70
N SER A 202 3.94 -27.92 -9.19
CA SER A 202 4.19 -28.11 -10.61
C SER A 202 2.89 -28.12 -11.43
N GLU A 203 2.97 -27.70 -12.68
CA GLU A 203 1.83 -27.76 -13.62
C GLU A 203 1.23 -29.14 -13.73
N GLY A 204 2.06 -30.18 -13.63
CA GLY A 204 1.61 -31.57 -13.67
C GLY A 204 0.76 -32.02 -12.48
N ASP A 205 0.94 -31.37 -11.33
CA ASP A 205 0.28 -31.72 -10.07
C ASP A 205 -0.87 -30.79 -9.70
N ILE A 206 -0.92 -29.59 -10.31
CA ILE A 206 -1.87 -28.53 -9.92
C ILE A 206 -3.34 -28.94 -10.02
N THR A 207 -3.69 -29.78 -10.97
CA THR A 207 -5.06 -30.24 -11.17
C THR A 207 -5.52 -31.22 -10.09
N ALA A 208 -4.59 -31.92 -9.46
CA ALA A 208 -4.86 -32.86 -8.37
C ALA A 208 -4.96 -32.17 -7.00
N VAL A 209 -4.42 -30.99 -6.86
CA VAL A 209 -4.36 -30.24 -5.60
C VAL A 209 -5.55 -29.30 -5.48
N LYS A 210 -6.22 -29.32 -4.33
CA LYS A 210 -7.39 -28.47 -4.03
C LYS A 210 -7.25 -27.82 -2.66
N PRO A 211 -7.86 -26.64 -2.44
CA PRO A 211 -7.95 -26.04 -1.11
C PRO A 211 -8.59 -27.00 -0.09
N GLY A 212 -8.09 -26.96 1.15
CA GLY A 212 -8.56 -27.81 2.23
C GLY A 212 -7.77 -29.12 2.40
N MET A 213 -6.85 -29.43 1.51
CA MET A 213 -6.00 -30.63 1.62
C MET A 213 -4.99 -30.48 2.76
N PRO A 214 -4.74 -31.56 3.55
CA PRO A 214 -3.74 -31.53 4.60
C PRO A 214 -2.33 -31.40 4.02
N ILE A 215 -1.51 -30.62 4.71
CA ILE A 215 -0.09 -30.42 4.39
C ILE A 215 0.75 -30.80 5.59
N THR A 216 1.81 -31.55 5.36
CA THR A 216 2.88 -31.75 6.33
C THR A 216 4.11 -31.05 5.80
N TYR A 217 4.72 -30.18 6.61
CA TYR A 217 5.92 -29.46 6.20
C TYR A 217 7.04 -29.60 7.21
N THR A 218 8.25 -29.51 6.71
CA THR A 218 9.47 -29.46 7.49
C THR A 218 10.30 -28.24 7.09
N ILE A 219 11.09 -27.70 8.00
CA ILE A 219 12.00 -26.61 7.76
C ILE A 219 13.45 -27.15 7.67
N LEU A 220 14.28 -26.48 6.88
CA LEU A 220 15.67 -26.92 6.67
C LEU A 220 16.50 -26.95 7.97
N SER A 221 16.21 -26.03 8.90
CA SER A 221 16.93 -25.97 10.18
C SER A 221 16.59 -27.13 11.14
N ASN A 222 15.42 -27.76 10.94
CA ASN A 222 14.98 -28.89 11.75
C ASN A 222 14.16 -29.87 10.91
N PRO A 223 14.84 -30.70 10.08
CA PRO A 223 14.14 -31.60 9.17
C PRO A 223 13.47 -32.78 9.85
N GLU A 224 13.75 -33.03 11.12
CA GLU A 224 13.16 -34.14 11.88
C GLU A 224 11.79 -33.81 12.48
N THR A 225 11.47 -32.53 12.65
CA THR A 225 10.19 -32.09 13.17
C THR A 225 9.20 -31.83 12.03
N GLU A 226 8.13 -32.55 12.00
CA GLU A 226 7.03 -32.36 11.06
C GLU A 226 5.94 -31.47 11.65
N TYR A 227 5.55 -30.47 10.89
CA TYR A 227 4.45 -29.58 11.23
C TYR A 227 3.28 -29.83 10.31
N LYS A 228 2.07 -29.64 10.83
CA LYS A 228 0.83 -29.82 10.07
C LYS A 228 0.20 -28.48 9.74
N ALA A 229 -0.30 -28.38 8.54
CA ALA A 229 -1.06 -27.23 8.07
C ALA A 229 -2.16 -27.69 7.10
N THR A 230 -2.95 -26.75 6.64
CA THR A 230 -3.99 -27.00 5.65
C THR A 230 -3.78 -26.02 4.49
N LEU A 231 -3.90 -26.53 3.27
CA LEU A 231 -3.86 -25.69 2.08
C LEU A 231 -5.08 -24.77 2.07
N THR A 232 -4.84 -23.47 2.17
CA THR A 232 -5.90 -22.46 2.30
C THR A 232 -6.41 -22.02 0.94
N SER A 233 -5.51 -21.79 0.00
CA SER A 233 -5.84 -21.30 -1.33
C SER A 233 -4.80 -21.73 -2.35
N ILE A 234 -5.20 -21.70 -3.62
CA ILE A 234 -4.32 -21.90 -4.77
C ILE A 234 -4.48 -20.68 -5.67
N ASP A 235 -3.37 -20.07 -6.06
CA ASP A 235 -3.41 -18.93 -6.96
C ASP A 235 -3.95 -19.35 -8.34
N PRO A 236 -4.87 -18.57 -8.93
CA PRO A 236 -5.55 -18.94 -10.18
C PRO A 236 -4.66 -18.84 -11.43
N GLY A 237 -3.47 -18.30 -11.30
CA GLY A 237 -2.54 -18.09 -12.40
C GLY A 237 -1.09 -18.13 -11.97
N LEU A 238 -0.18 -17.94 -12.94
CA LEU A 238 1.25 -17.87 -12.70
C LEU A 238 1.60 -16.64 -11.86
N THR A 239 2.62 -16.75 -11.02
CA THR A 239 3.09 -15.66 -10.16
C THR A 239 3.56 -14.41 -10.90
N THR A 240 3.96 -14.56 -12.14
CA THR A 240 4.33 -13.45 -13.02
C THR A 240 3.15 -12.54 -13.38
N LEU A 241 1.92 -12.92 -13.00
CA LEU A 241 0.72 -12.11 -13.22
C LEU A 241 0.50 -11.01 -12.18
N THR A 242 1.26 -10.99 -11.10
CA THR A 242 1.12 -9.96 -10.04
C THR A 242 1.41 -8.55 -10.54
N ASP A 243 2.17 -8.40 -11.64
CA ASP A 243 2.47 -7.12 -12.27
C ASP A 243 1.49 -6.72 -13.38
N GLY A 244 0.41 -7.48 -13.57
CA GLY A 244 -0.58 -7.23 -14.63
C GLY A 244 -0.08 -7.51 -16.04
N SER A 245 1.10 -8.08 -16.20
CA SER A 245 1.66 -8.46 -17.50
C SER A 245 1.81 -9.96 -17.61
N TYR A 246 1.15 -10.54 -18.62
CA TYR A 246 1.47 -11.88 -19.10
C TYR A 246 2.87 -11.84 -19.71
N LYS A 247 3.86 -12.42 -19.06
CA LYS A 247 5.08 -12.81 -19.76
C LYS A 247 4.77 -14.07 -20.58
N THR A 248 4.15 -13.88 -21.72
CA THR A 248 4.26 -14.86 -22.77
C THR A 248 5.70 -14.85 -23.24
N THR A 249 6.42 -15.92 -23.02
CA THR A 249 7.65 -16.20 -23.77
C THR A 249 7.27 -16.49 -25.22
N SER A 250 6.84 -15.47 -25.95
CA SER A 250 6.83 -15.50 -27.41
C SER A 250 8.12 -14.83 -27.87
N SER A 251 9.08 -15.66 -28.12
CA SER A 251 10.21 -15.32 -28.98
C SER A 251 9.70 -14.90 -30.34
N THR A 252 9.70 -13.61 -30.63
CA THR A 252 9.80 -13.17 -32.03
C THR A 252 10.41 -11.78 -32.09
N GLY A 253 11.58 -11.70 -32.66
CA GLY A 253 12.05 -10.53 -33.38
C GLY A 253 13.21 -9.76 -32.76
N SER A 254 14.41 -10.22 -33.09
CA SER A 254 15.58 -9.47 -33.53
C SER A 254 16.04 -8.23 -32.75
N SER A 255 17.12 -8.39 -32.02
CA SER A 255 18.42 -7.88 -32.46
C SER A 255 19.54 -8.27 -31.49
N ALA A 256 20.62 -8.63 -32.07
CA ALA A 256 21.81 -9.23 -31.53
C ALA A 256 22.46 -8.47 -30.37
N SER A 257 22.80 -9.18 -29.31
CA SER A 257 24.19 -9.23 -28.84
C SER A 257 24.37 -10.39 -27.86
N SER A 258 25.35 -11.17 -28.19
CA SER A 258 25.87 -12.36 -27.56
C SER A 258 26.02 -12.30 -26.04
N SER A 259 25.51 -13.33 -25.34
CA SER A 259 26.31 -14.15 -24.45
C SER A 259 25.46 -15.23 -23.75
N SER A 260 25.92 -16.47 -23.91
CA SER A 260 25.66 -17.67 -23.12
C SER A 260 24.21 -18.10 -22.92
N SER A 261 23.80 -18.98 -23.82
CA SER A 261 22.69 -19.92 -23.66
C SER A 261 22.90 -20.83 -22.45
N SER A 262 22.17 -20.56 -21.38
CA SER A 262 21.67 -21.62 -20.54
C SER A 262 20.18 -21.73 -20.85
N SER A 263 19.82 -22.78 -21.59
CA SER A 263 18.45 -23.21 -21.72
C SER A 263 17.97 -23.67 -20.35
N SER A 264 17.52 -22.69 -19.52
CA SER A 264 16.72 -23.03 -18.36
C SER A 264 15.36 -23.48 -18.92
N ASN A 265 15.11 -24.77 -18.90
CA ASN A 265 13.75 -25.28 -18.87
C ASN A 265 13.09 -24.62 -17.66
N ASN A 266 12.45 -23.48 -17.87
CA ASN A 266 11.68 -22.83 -16.83
C ASN A 266 10.45 -23.72 -16.58
N ALA A 267 10.58 -24.57 -15.58
CA ALA A 267 9.44 -25.33 -15.08
C ALA A 267 8.35 -24.34 -14.67
N VAL A 268 7.13 -24.61 -15.06
CA VAL A 268 5.97 -23.79 -14.74
C VAL A 268 5.45 -24.22 -13.37
N TYR A 269 5.39 -23.27 -12.44
CA TYR A 269 4.85 -23.50 -11.10
C TYR A 269 3.66 -22.59 -10.81
N TYR A 270 2.72 -23.14 -10.05
CA TYR A 270 1.61 -22.39 -9.46
C TYR A 270 1.82 -22.33 -7.94
N TYR A 271 1.36 -21.26 -7.29
CA TYR A 271 1.49 -21.15 -5.86
C TYR A 271 0.23 -21.60 -5.13
N GLY A 272 0.42 -22.52 -4.19
CA GLY A 272 -0.53 -22.78 -3.14
C GLY A 272 -0.12 -22.03 -1.88
N LYS A 273 -1.09 -21.58 -1.09
CA LYS A 273 -0.86 -20.87 0.18
C LYS A 273 -1.41 -21.64 1.34
N ALA A 274 -0.62 -21.79 2.38
CA ALA A 274 -1.02 -22.35 3.66
C ALA A 274 -0.80 -21.31 4.76
N LEU A 275 -1.86 -20.98 5.48
CA LEU A 275 -1.81 -20.07 6.63
C LEU A 275 -1.31 -20.80 7.86
N ILE A 276 -0.38 -20.20 8.59
CA ILE A 276 0.23 -20.78 9.77
C ILE A 276 0.20 -19.75 10.89
N ASP A 277 -0.24 -20.16 12.07
CA ASP A 277 -0.11 -19.38 13.30
C ASP A 277 1.31 -19.57 13.85
N ASN A 278 2.07 -18.48 13.93
CA ASN A 278 3.49 -18.47 14.34
C ASN A 278 3.72 -17.68 15.61
N LYS A 279 2.74 -17.51 16.50
CA LYS A 279 2.88 -16.71 17.72
C LYS A 279 4.09 -17.10 18.58
N GLU A 280 4.36 -18.38 18.65
CA GLU A 280 5.53 -18.94 19.36
C GLU A 280 6.35 -19.87 18.45
N GLY A 281 6.14 -19.81 17.15
CA GLY A 281 6.75 -20.73 16.20
C GLY A 281 8.14 -20.31 15.75
N PRO A 282 8.90 -21.25 15.20
CA PRO A 282 10.28 -21.04 14.74
C PRO A 282 10.37 -20.37 13.39
N LEU A 283 9.25 -20.05 12.72
CA LEU A 283 9.25 -19.59 11.35
C LEU A 283 9.70 -18.14 11.24
N ARG A 284 10.54 -17.88 10.24
CA ARG A 284 10.99 -16.55 9.84
C ARG A 284 10.73 -16.35 8.35
N ILE A 285 10.54 -15.11 7.95
CA ILE A 285 10.37 -14.75 6.54
C ILE A 285 11.58 -15.21 5.73
N GLY A 286 11.31 -15.85 4.59
CA GLY A 286 12.36 -16.33 3.69
C GLY A 286 12.85 -17.75 3.98
N MET A 287 12.38 -18.42 5.03
CA MET A 287 12.71 -19.82 5.28
C MET A 287 12.15 -20.72 4.18
N THR A 288 12.95 -21.71 3.80
CA THR A 288 12.51 -22.75 2.85
C THR A 288 11.88 -23.90 3.59
N THR A 289 10.75 -24.38 3.07
CA THR A 289 10.03 -25.54 3.60
C THR A 289 9.95 -26.64 2.56
N GLN A 290 9.95 -27.89 3.04
CA GLN A 290 9.60 -29.06 2.25
C GLN A 290 8.18 -29.49 2.62
N ASN A 291 7.30 -29.48 1.65
CA ASN A 291 5.87 -29.70 1.87
C ASN A 291 5.41 -30.99 1.21
N VAL A 292 4.60 -31.73 1.93
CA VAL A 292 3.93 -32.93 1.43
C VAL A 292 2.43 -32.68 1.51
N ILE A 293 1.78 -32.60 0.36
CA ILE A 293 0.33 -32.40 0.26
C ILE A 293 -0.32 -33.78 0.10
N THR A 294 -1.22 -34.12 1.00
CA THR A 294 -2.00 -35.36 0.90
C THR A 294 -3.19 -35.11 0.01
N VAL A 295 -3.19 -35.78 -1.17
CA VAL A 295 -4.21 -35.60 -2.20
C VAL A 295 -5.37 -36.57 -2.02
N ALA A 296 -5.07 -37.84 -1.70
CA ALA A 296 -6.07 -38.86 -1.46
C ALA A 296 -5.56 -39.86 -0.42
N ASP A 297 -6.44 -40.29 0.44
CA ASP A 297 -6.26 -41.35 1.43
C ASP A 297 -7.38 -42.39 1.15
N VAL A 298 -7.02 -43.51 0.51
CA VAL A 298 -7.97 -44.54 0.09
C VAL A 298 -7.64 -45.87 0.75
#